data_e5c1a26ae0249aff7bdceece7e19cafc
#
_entry.id   e5c1a26ae0249aff7bdceece7e19cafc
#
_cell.length_a   1.000
_cell.length_b   1.000
_cell.length_c   1.000
_cell.angle_alpha   90.00
_cell.angle_beta   90.00
_cell.angle_gamma   90.00
#
_symmetry.space_group_name_H-M   'P 1'
#
loop_
_entity.id
_entity.type
_entity.pdbx_description
1 polymer ?
#
loop_
_entity_poly.entity_id
_entity_poly.type
_entity_poly.pdbx_seq_one_letter_code
_entity_poly.pdbx_strand_id
1 'polypeptide(L)'
;PQWKGAGVAIPVFSLRSAGSLGIGDFGDLKLMIDWAVQTHQKIVQILPINDTTMSHTWMDSYPYNSISIFALHPVYLDVKQLGVLQDAKLQTYFDTKQKELNRLSQINYEEVEHTKWELFRASYAQDGEATLSTPEFNAFYEANRHWLQPYAAYSYLRDLYHTADFRAWPQYSTFRADEIAELCNTHHTEIALFYYLQYHLHRQLLAVSTYARQHGVILKGDIPIGISRCSVEAWAEPHYFNMNGQAGAPPDDFSVNGQNW
;
A
#
# COMPACT_ATOMS: atom_id res chain seq x y z
N PRO A 1 -10.65 2.60 -37.07
CA PRO A 1 -9.22 2.30 -36.96
C PRO A 1 -8.95 1.46 -35.70
N GLN A 2 -8.31 0.32 -35.87
CA GLN A 2 -7.91 -0.47 -34.73
C GLN A 2 -6.78 0.26 -33.99
N TRP A 3 -6.97 0.57 -32.71
CA TRP A 3 -5.91 1.08 -31.87
C TRP A 3 -4.77 0.04 -31.79
N LYS A 4 -3.54 0.50 -31.93
CA LYS A 4 -2.33 -0.35 -31.80
C LYS A 4 -1.39 0.32 -30.81
N GLY A 5 -0.90 -0.44 -29.88
CA GLY A 5 0.08 0.02 -28.89
C GLY A 5 0.90 -1.15 -28.36
N ALA A 6 2.14 -0.84 -28.01
CA ALA A 6 3.01 -1.74 -27.25
C ALA A 6 3.20 -1.18 -25.84
N GLY A 7 3.57 -2.02 -24.91
CA GLY A 7 3.84 -1.64 -23.53
C GLY A 7 4.63 -2.70 -22.79
N VAL A 8 4.89 -2.43 -21.53
CA VAL A 8 5.61 -3.33 -20.62
C VAL A 8 4.76 -3.63 -19.41
N ALA A 9 4.91 -4.83 -18.86
CA ALA A 9 4.40 -5.19 -17.54
C ALA A 9 5.57 -5.17 -16.56
N ILE A 10 5.45 -4.40 -15.49
CA ILE A 10 6.52 -4.23 -14.50
C ILE A 10 5.94 -3.99 -13.11
N PRO A 11 6.35 -4.76 -12.09
CA PRO A 11 5.95 -4.49 -10.72
C PRO A 11 6.52 -3.15 -10.24
N VAL A 12 5.75 -2.35 -9.51
CA VAL A 12 6.24 -1.09 -8.95
C VAL A 12 7.44 -1.32 -8.04
N PHE A 13 7.42 -2.36 -7.20
CA PHE A 13 8.51 -2.68 -6.28
C PHE A 13 9.84 -2.98 -6.97
N SER A 14 9.83 -3.41 -8.24
CA SER A 14 11.06 -3.72 -9.00
C SER A 14 11.71 -2.48 -9.63
N LEU A 15 11.03 -1.35 -9.64
CA LEU A 15 11.58 -0.09 -10.12
C LEU A 15 12.68 0.42 -9.16
N ARG A 16 13.67 1.09 -9.72
CA ARG A 16 14.76 1.66 -8.95
C ARG A 16 15.28 2.94 -9.60
N SER A 17 15.40 3.99 -8.82
CA SER A 17 16.07 5.24 -9.19
C SER A 17 17.05 5.67 -8.10
N ALA A 18 17.79 6.72 -8.33
CA ALA A 18 18.67 7.30 -7.31
C ALA A 18 17.92 7.78 -6.07
N GLY A 19 16.63 8.04 -6.21
CA GLY A 19 15.79 8.53 -5.11
C GLY A 19 14.98 7.46 -4.40
N SER A 20 14.99 6.20 -4.84
CA SER A 20 14.27 5.10 -4.18
C SER A 20 14.85 4.82 -2.80
N LEU A 21 14.00 4.36 -1.88
CA LEU A 21 14.44 3.87 -0.57
C LEU A 21 14.52 2.34 -0.60
N GLY A 22 15.42 1.79 -1.43
CA GLY A 22 15.67 0.36 -1.56
C GLY A 22 14.58 -0.46 -2.26
N ILE A 23 13.47 0.15 -2.63
CA ILE A 23 12.32 -0.45 -3.33
C ILE A 23 11.68 0.61 -4.23
N GLY A 24 11.03 0.19 -5.31
CA GLY A 24 10.29 1.10 -6.18
C GLY A 24 9.03 1.64 -5.52
N ASP A 25 8.71 2.90 -5.81
CA ASP A 25 7.58 3.64 -5.27
C ASP A 25 6.83 4.43 -6.35
N PHE A 26 5.84 5.24 -5.97
CA PHE A 26 5.07 6.03 -6.93
C PHE A 26 5.87 7.14 -7.59
N GLY A 27 6.95 7.62 -6.97
CA GLY A 27 7.91 8.52 -7.62
C GLY A 27 8.67 7.81 -8.75
N ASP A 28 9.11 6.57 -8.51
CA ASP A 28 9.75 5.73 -9.51
C ASP A 28 8.78 5.34 -10.64
N LEU A 29 7.50 5.12 -10.33
CA LEU A 29 6.47 4.88 -11.34
C LEU A 29 6.31 6.07 -12.29
N LYS A 30 6.42 7.30 -11.78
CA LYS A 30 6.42 8.50 -12.64
C LYS A 30 7.60 8.50 -13.61
N LEU A 31 8.80 8.15 -13.14
CA LEU A 31 9.99 8.02 -14.01
C LEU A 31 9.82 6.90 -15.03
N MET A 32 9.12 5.82 -14.68
CA MET A 32 8.78 4.75 -15.62
C MET A 32 7.83 5.24 -16.73
N ILE A 33 6.90 6.14 -16.40
CA ILE A 33 6.05 6.79 -17.42
C ILE A 33 6.92 7.67 -18.36
N ASP A 34 7.88 8.42 -17.84
CA ASP A 34 8.81 9.21 -18.66
C ASP A 34 9.59 8.31 -19.63
N TRP A 35 10.08 7.17 -19.16
CA TRP A 35 10.73 6.17 -20.00
C TRP A 35 9.79 5.64 -21.10
N ALA A 36 8.54 5.33 -20.74
CA ALA A 36 7.55 4.85 -21.70
C ALA A 36 7.29 5.89 -22.81
N VAL A 37 7.20 7.17 -22.45
CA VAL A 37 7.07 8.27 -23.43
C VAL A 37 8.27 8.31 -24.36
N GLN A 38 9.50 8.29 -23.82
CA GLN A 38 10.75 8.35 -24.60
C GLN A 38 10.93 7.17 -25.55
N THR A 39 10.43 6.00 -25.17
CA THR A 39 10.53 4.77 -25.98
C THR A 39 9.27 4.49 -26.80
N HIS A 40 8.34 5.45 -26.86
CA HIS A 40 7.08 5.34 -27.58
C HIS A 40 6.17 4.19 -27.13
N GLN A 41 6.35 3.69 -25.90
CA GLN A 41 5.41 2.75 -25.28
C GLN A 41 4.09 3.45 -24.94
N LYS A 42 3.00 2.71 -25.06
CA LYS A 42 1.65 3.24 -24.83
C LYS A 42 0.99 2.71 -23.55
N ILE A 43 1.53 1.63 -22.99
CA ILE A 43 0.97 0.98 -21.82
C ILE A 43 2.12 0.67 -20.83
N VAL A 44 1.91 1.02 -19.58
CA VAL A 44 2.65 0.49 -18.45
C VAL A 44 1.67 -0.30 -17.60
N GLN A 45 1.81 -1.63 -17.56
CA GLN A 45 1.03 -2.50 -16.69
C GLN A 45 1.81 -2.73 -15.41
N ILE A 46 1.14 -2.57 -14.26
CA ILE A 46 1.71 -2.85 -12.94
C ILE A 46 1.02 -4.06 -12.32
N LEU A 47 1.67 -4.70 -11.34
CA LEU A 47 1.05 -5.70 -10.48
C LEU A 47 0.17 -5.03 -9.43
N PRO A 48 -0.64 -5.80 -8.64
CA PRO A 48 -1.45 -5.23 -7.59
C PRO A 48 -0.63 -4.36 -6.62
N ILE A 49 -1.18 -3.24 -6.23
CA ILE A 49 -0.55 -2.25 -5.33
C ILE A 49 -1.30 -2.11 -4.02
N ASN A 50 -2.24 -3.01 -3.77
CA ASN A 50 -2.99 -3.06 -2.54
C ASN A 50 -2.11 -3.46 -1.35
N ASP A 51 -2.50 -3.07 -0.16
CA ASP A 51 -1.78 -3.40 1.06
C ASP A 51 -1.81 -4.90 1.33
N THR A 52 -0.64 -5.47 1.57
CA THR A 52 -0.40 -6.88 1.89
C THR A 52 0.21 -7.08 3.28
N THR A 53 0.27 -6.01 4.09
CA THR A 53 0.95 -6.02 5.39
C THR A 53 0.21 -6.86 6.42
N MET A 54 0.69 -8.07 6.67
CA MET A 54 0.15 -8.98 7.69
C MET A 54 1.09 -9.14 8.89
N SER A 55 2.39 -9.19 8.65
CA SER A 55 3.39 -9.60 9.63
C SER A 55 4.60 -8.66 9.71
N HIS A 56 4.71 -7.67 8.84
CA HIS A 56 5.89 -6.82 8.64
C HIS A 56 7.17 -7.62 8.33
N THR A 57 7.02 -8.79 7.71
CA THR A 57 8.13 -9.64 7.25
C THR A 57 8.17 -9.73 5.73
N TRP A 58 9.21 -10.35 5.19
CA TRP A 58 9.33 -10.58 3.75
C TRP A 58 8.14 -11.34 3.14
N MET A 59 7.36 -12.06 3.93
CA MET A 59 6.15 -12.76 3.47
C MET A 59 5.10 -11.79 2.91
N ASP A 60 5.09 -10.55 3.40
CA ASP A 60 4.19 -9.50 2.94
C ASP A 60 4.57 -8.92 1.56
N SER A 61 5.70 -9.35 0.99
CA SER A 61 6.16 -8.89 -0.33
C SER A 61 5.36 -9.46 -1.51
N TYR A 62 4.51 -10.47 -1.29
CA TYR A 62 3.70 -11.07 -2.35
C TYR A 62 2.47 -10.22 -2.68
N PRO A 63 2.38 -9.62 -3.88
CA PRO A 63 1.42 -8.57 -4.18
C PRO A 63 -0.03 -9.05 -4.29
N TYR A 64 -0.25 -10.34 -4.44
CA TYR A 64 -1.61 -10.91 -4.60
C TYR A 64 -2.27 -11.33 -3.28
N ASN A 65 -1.55 -11.30 -2.16
CA ASN A 65 -2.11 -11.64 -0.85
C ASN A 65 -2.52 -10.37 -0.08
N SER A 66 -3.47 -9.60 -0.63
CA SER A 66 -3.86 -8.33 -0.05
C SER A 66 -4.74 -8.49 1.19
N ILE A 67 -4.54 -7.56 2.12
CA ILE A 67 -5.39 -7.40 3.32
C ILE A 67 -6.56 -6.45 3.08
N SER A 68 -6.56 -5.71 1.97
CA SER A 68 -7.66 -4.81 1.60
C SER A 68 -7.74 -4.65 0.08
N ILE A 69 -8.96 -4.57 -0.44
CA ILE A 69 -9.22 -4.26 -1.85
C ILE A 69 -9.16 -2.76 -2.14
N PHE A 70 -9.13 -1.91 -1.12
CA PHE A 70 -9.12 -0.45 -1.24
C PHE A 70 -7.78 0.16 -0.88
N ALA A 71 -7.21 -0.25 0.25
CA ALA A 71 -6.01 0.37 0.79
C ALA A 71 -4.78 0.08 -0.07
N LEU A 72 -3.98 1.13 -0.29
CA LEU A 72 -2.70 1.04 -0.99
C LEU A 72 -1.60 0.63 -0.02
N HIS A 73 -0.65 -0.18 -0.52
CA HIS A 73 0.47 -0.63 0.29
C HIS A 73 1.40 0.54 0.64
N PRO A 74 1.66 0.78 1.95
CA PRO A 74 2.52 1.88 2.39
C PRO A 74 3.92 1.86 1.79
N VAL A 75 4.44 0.69 1.42
CA VAL A 75 5.77 0.56 0.80
C VAL A 75 5.92 1.35 -0.50
N TYR A 76 4.82 1.63 -1.22
CA TYR A 76 4.84 2.38 -2.48
C TYR A 76 4.79 3.91 -2.30
N LEU A 77 4.71 4.38 -1.05
CA LEU A 77 4.76 5.81 -0.80
C LEU A 77 6.16 6.37 -1.08
N ASP A 78 6.26 7.35 -1.96
CA ASP A 78 7.47 8.14 -2.18
C ASP A 78 7.68 9.06 -0.98
N VAL A 79 8.60 8.66 -0.12
CA VAL A 79 8.87 9.35 1.15
C VAL A 79 9.42 10.76 0.98
N LYS A 80 10.03 11.07 -0.17
CA LYS A 80 10.54 12.43 -0.47
C LYS A 80 9.41 13.45 -0.59
N GLN A 81 8.21 12.99 -0.98
CA GLN A 81 7.03 13.84 -1.09
C GLN A 81 6.36 14.13 0.27
N LEU A 82 6.81 13.49 1.34
CA LEU A 82 6.40 13.85 2.71
C LEU A 82 7.14 15.09 3.24
N GLY A 83 8.18 15.56 2.53
CA GLY A 83 8.99 16.69 2.95
C GLY A 83 10.23 16.27 3.74
N VAL A 84 10.94 17.27 4.25
CA VAL A 84 12.17 17.12 5.03
C VAL A 84 11.84 17.17 6.51
N LEU A 85 12.43 16.27 7.28
CA LEU A 85 12.28 16.29 8.73
C LEU A 85 13.06 17.48 9.33
N GLN A 86 12.43 18.17 10.29
CA GLN A 86 13.06 19.31 10.99
C GLN A 86 14.20 18.85 11.90
N ASP A 87 14.14 17.63 12.43
CA ASP A 87 15.24 17.00 13.14
C ASP A 87 16.34 16.60 12.14
N ALA A 88 17.41 17.41 12.08
CA ALA A 88 18.52 17.22 11.16
C ALA A 88 19.28 15.90 11.39
N LYS A 89 19.33 15.38 12.62
CA LYS A 89 19.98 14.09 12.91
C LYS A 89 19.13 12.94 12.35
N LEU A 90 17.85 13.01 12.56
CA LEU A 90 16.91 12.00 12.05
C LEU A 90 16.86 12.04 10.52
N GLN A 91 16.84 13.22 9.92
CA GLN A 91 16.93 13.36 8.45
C GLN A 91 18.22 12.73 7.90
N THR A 92 19.38 13.02 8.52
CA THR A 92 20.67 12.44 8.13
C THR A 92 20.68 10.90 8.27
N TYR A 93 20.04 10.37 9.31
CA TYR A 93 19.87 8.93 9.47
C TYR A 93 19.11 8.30 8.30
N PHE A 94 17.95 8.87 7.91
CA PHE A 94 17.18 8.36 6.79
C PHE A 94 17.87 8.55 5.44
N ASP A 95 18.58 9.64 5.23
CA ASP A 95 19.38 9.85 4.02
C ASP A 95 20.49 8.80 3.88
N THR A 96 21.08 8.40 4.99
CA THR A 96 22.10 7.34 5.05
C THR A 96 21.48 5.97 4.74
N LYS A 97 20.37 5.65 5.42
CA LYS A 97 19.61 4.41 5.18
C LYS A 97 19.13 4.29 3.73
N GLN A 98 18.65 5.39 3.15
CA GLN A 98 18.24 5.43 1.75
C GLN A 98 19.39 5.01 0.82
N LYS A 99 20.59 5.55 1.03
CA LYS A 99 21.77 5.21 0.23
C LYS A 99 22.22 3.77 0.44
N GLU A 100 22.20 3.30 1.68
CA GLU A 100 22.56 1.92 2.03
C GLU A 100 21.62 0.91 1.36
N LEU A 101 20.32 1.06 1.55
CA LEU A 101 19.32 0.14 1.01
C LEU A 101 19.26 0.20 -0.53
N ASN A 102 19.45 1.39 -1.08
CA ASN A 102 19.39 1.59 -2.53
C ASN A 102 20.61 1.00 -3.28
N ARG A 103 21.72 0.73 -2.60
CA ARG A 103 22.91 0.09 -3.17
C ARG A 103 22.82 -1.45 -3.21
N LEU A 104 21.88 -2.04 -2.49
CA LEU A 104 21.74 -3.48 -2.45
C LEU A 104 21.32 -4.01 -3.83
N SER A 105 21.91 -5.15 -4.24
CA SER A 105 21.56 -5.83 -5.49
C SER A 105 20.19 -6.50 -5.45
N GLN A 106 19.70 -6.79 -4.25
CA GLN A 106 18.38 -7.34 -3.99
C GLN A 106 17.66 -6.48 -2.95
N ILE A 107 16.34 -6.48 -3.01
CA ILE A 107 15.51 -5.77 -2.04
C ILE A 107 15.62 -6.49 -0.68
N ASN A 108 16.08 -5.78 0.34
CA ASN A 108 15.89 -6.21 1.72
C ASN A 108 14.54 -5.69 2.21
N TYR A 109 13.48 -6.46 1.95
CA TYR A 109 12.11 -6.03 2.18
C TYR A 109 11.86 -5.62 3.63
N GLU A 110 12.32 -6.42 4.60
CA GLU A 110 12.09 -6.16 6.02
C GLU A 110 12.78 -4.88 6.49
N GLU A 111 14.02 -4.64 6.05
CA GLU A 111 14.76 -3.43 6.41
C GLU A 111 14.18 -2.19 5.73
N VAL A 112 13.69 -2.32 4.50
CA VAL A 112 12.96 -1.25 3.80
C VAL A 112 11.67 -0.92 4.54
N GLU A 113 10.87 -1.92 4.87
CA GLU A 113 9.63 -1.77 5.63
C GLU A 113 9.90 -1.08 6.96
N HIS A 114 10.82 -1.61 7.76
CA HIS A 114 11.20 -1.04 9.04
C HIS A 114 11.60 0.43 8.92
N THR A 115 12.51 0.74 8.00
CA THR A 115 13.00 2.11 7.78
C THR A 115 11.88 3.06 7.32
N LYS A 116 11.00 2.60 6.41
CA LYS A 116 9.86 3.41 5.96
C LYS A 116 8.89 3.68 7.11
N TRP A 117 8.57 2.68 7.93
CA TRP A 117 7.66 2.88 9.07
C TRP A 117 8.23 3.82 10.15
N GLU A 118 9.53 3.79 10.40
CA GLU A 118 10.20 4.79 11.25
C GLU A 118 10.03 6.20 10.68
N LEU A 119 10.27 6.37 9.38
CA LEU A 119 10.12 7.65 8.69
C LEU A 119 8.65 8.11 8.66
N PHE A 120 7.70 7.21 8.43
CA PHE A 120 6.28 7.53 8.45
C PHE A 120 5.84 8.07 9.81
N ARG A 121 6.27 7.43 10.89
CA ARG A 121 5.98 7.90 12.26
C ARG A 121 6.62 9.25 12.53
N ALA A 122 7.87 9.47 12.11
CA ALA A 122 8.55 10.74 12.27
C ALA A 122 7.87 11.87 11.48
N SER A 123 7.50 11.61 10.23
CA SER A 123 6.78 12.57 9.39
C SER A 123 5.39 12.88 9.94
N TYR A 124 4.67 11.85 10.39
CA TYR A 124 3.36 12.03 11.00
C TYR A 124 3.42 12.81 12.32
N ALA A 125 4.42 12.54 13.16
CA ALA A 125 4.63 13.31 14.38
C ALA A 125 4.91 14.80 14.11
N GLN A 126 5.58 15.10 12.99
CA GLN A 126 5.89 16.48 12.58
C GLN A 126 4.68 17.18 11.94
N ASP A 127 4.03 16.56 10.97
CA ASP A 127 3.10 17.21 10.05
C ASP A 127 1.68 16.61 10.07
N GLY A 128 1.47 15.56 10.86
CA GLY A 128 0.20 14.81 10.88
C GLY A 128 -0.99 15.69 11.24
N GLU A 129 -0.93 16.42 12.35
CA GLU A 129 -2.03 17.28 12.81
C GLU A 129 -2.37 18.36 11.77
N ALA A 130 -1.34 19.01 11.21
CA ALA A 130 -1.53 20.01 10.18
C ALA A 130 -2.19 19.43 8.92
N THR A 131 -1.73 18.24 8.48
CA THR A 131 -2.28 17.54 7.31
C THR A 131 -3.74 17.14 7.54
N LEU A 132 -4.04 16.51 8.68
CA LEU A 132 -5.39 16.02 9.02
C LEU A 132 -6.40 17.16 9.21
N SER A 133 -5.93 18.38 9.44
CA SER A 133 -6.78 19.58 9.59
C SER A 133 -7.12 20.26 8.27
N THR A 134 -6.54 19.79 7.14
CA THR A 134 -6.79 20.43 5.83
C THR A 134 -8.16 20.08 5.26
N PRO A 135 -8.81 20.99 4.51
CA PRO A 135 -10.04 20.70 3.78
C PRO A 135 -9.90 19.54 2.78
N GLU A 136 -8.74 19.42 2.14
CA GLU A 136 -8.42 18.38 1.17
C GLU A 136 -8.38 16.99 1.85
N PHE A 137 -7.77 16.89 3.02
CA PHE A 137 -7.81 15.65 3.79
C PHE A 137 -9.24 15.33 4.23
N ASN A 138 -9.98 16.30 4.75
CA ASN A 138 -11.36 16.08 5.17
C ASN A 138 -12.24 15.58 4.01
N ALA A 139 -12.10 16.17 2.83
CA ALA A 139 -12.81 15.69 1.63
C ALA A 139 -12.42 14.24 1.27
N PHE A 140 -11.13 13.91 1.32
CA PHE A 140 -10.66 12.54 1.12
C PHE A 140 -11.23 11.57 2.17
N TYR A 141 -11.17 11.95 3.44
CA TYR A 141 -11.66 11.11 4.55
C TYR A 141 -13.15 10.83 4.41
N GLU A 142 -13.98 11.85 4.19
CA GLU A 142 -15.43 11.67 4.05
C GLU A 142 -15.81 10.83 2.83
N ALA A 143 -15.13 11.01 1.71
CA ALA A 143 -15.36 10.20 0.51
C ALA A 143 -14.96 8.72 0.69
N ASN A 144 -14.00 8.42 1.55
CA ASN A 144 -13.42 7.10 1.71
C ASN A 144 -13.69 6.45 3.08
N ARG A 145 -14.37 7.14 3.99
CA ARG A 145 -14.60 6.72 5.38
C ARG A 145 -15.11 5.28 5.52
N HIS A 146 -15.96 4.84 4.58
CA HIS A 146 -16.58 3.52 4.61
C HIS A 146 -15.58 2.35 4.59
N TRP A 147 -14.42 2.52 3.96
CA TRP A 147 -13.35 1.52 3.96
C TRP A 147 -12.13 1.94 4.78
N LEU A 148 -11.83 3.24 4.81
CA LEU A 148 -10.63 3.78 5.42
C LEU A 148 -10.65 3.62 6.96
N GLN A 149 -11.79 3.83 7.58
CA GLN A 149 -11.93 3.66 9.02
C GLN A 149 -11.78 2.19 9.45
N PRO A 150 -12.48 1.21 8.84
CA PRO A 150 -12.23 -0.21 9.12
C PRO A 150 -10.78 -0.65 8.86
N TYR A 151 -10.17 -0.20 7.75
CA TYR A 151 -8.79 -0.52 7.43
C TYR A 151 -7.80 0.00 8.48
N ALA A 152 -7.95 1.25 8.91
CA ALA A 152 -7.06 1.85 9.90
C ALA A 152 -7.22 1.20 11.27
N ALA A 153 -8.45 0.91 11.69
CA ALA A 153 -8.74 0.18 12.93
C ALA A 153 -8.14 -1.25 12.89
N TYR A 154 -8.34 -1.96 11.77
CA TYR A 154 -7.75 -3.27 11.55
C TYR A 154 -6.23 -3.24 11.65
N SER A 155 -5.59 -2.29 10.97
CA SER A 155 -4.13 -2.15 10.96
C SER A 155 -3.58 -1.85 12.35
N TYR A 156 -4.25 -0.98 13.10
CA TYR A 156 -3.93 -0.72 14.51
C TYR A 156 -4.06 -1.99 15.38
N LEU A 157 -5.16 -2.73 15.25
CA LEU A 157 -5.41 -3.94 16.03
C LEU A 157 -4.44 -5.08 15.66
N ARG A 158 -4.12 -5.25 14.36
CA ARG A 158 -3.09 -6.17 13.89
C ARG A 158 -1.76 -5.91 14.57
N ASP A 159 -1.33 -4.65 14.61
CA ASP A 159 -0.06 -4.26 15.22
C ASP A 159 -0.11 -4.40 16.75
N LEU A 160 -1.23 -4.04 17.38
CA LEU A 160 -1.44 -4.17 18.82
C LEU A 160 -1.39 -5.64 19.29
N TYR A 161 -2.05 -6.53 18.54
CA TYR A 161 -2.14 -7.95 18.89
C TYR A 161 -1.08 -8.82 18.20
N HIS A 162 -0.20 -8.23 17.38
CA HIS A 162 0.88 -8.91 16.65
C HIS A 162 0.38 -10.06 15.76
N THR A 163 -0.81 -9.95 15.22
CA THR A 163 -1.41 -10.94 14.31
C THR A 163 -2.47 -10.31 13.42
N ALA A 164 -2.43 -10.66 12.12
CA ALA A 164 -3.47 -10.31 11.16
C ALA A 164 -4.72 -11.20 11.28
N ASP A 165 -4.64 -12.34 11.98
CA ASP A 165 -5.81 -13.19 12.20
C ASP A 165 -6.73 -12.58 13.25
N PHE A 166 -7.69 -11.79 12.77
CA PHE A 166 -8.67 -11.12 13.62
C PHE A 166 -9.50 -12.08 14.48
N ARG A 167 -9.60 -13.36 14.10
CA ARG A 167 -10.31 -14.38 14.88
C ARG A 167 -9.58 -14.74 16.18
N ALA A 168 -8.26 -14.49 16.22
CA ALA A 168 -7.43 -14.68 17.41
C ALA A 168 -7.35 -13.43 18.31
N TRP A 169 -7.93 -12.31 17.91
CA TRP A 169 -7.91 -11.09 18.72
C TRP A 169 -8.77 -11.25 19.99
N PRO A 170 -8.26 -10.85 21.17
CA PRO A 170 -9.03 -10.95 22.43
C PRO A 170 -10.29 -10.06 22.43
N GLN A 171 -10.25 -8.94 21.68
CA GLN A 171 -11.37 -8.02 21.47
C GLN A 171 -11.45 -7.70 19.98
N TYR A 172 -12.61 -7.27 19.51
CA TYR A 172 -12.85 -6.87 18.12
C TYR A 172 -12.69 -8.00 17.09
N SER A 173 -12.69 -9.26 17.50
CA SER A 173 -12.68 -10.43 16.58
C SER A 173 -13.92 -10.47 15.66
N THR A 174 -15.02 -9.88 16.11
CA THR A 174 -16.22 -9.61 15.31
C THR A 174 -16.35 -8.12 15.09
N PHE A 175 -16.49 -7.71 13.83
CA PHE A 175 -16.66 -6.30 13.47
C PHE A 175 -18.00 -5.77 13.95
N ARG A 176 -17.98 -4.64 14.64
CA ARG A 176 -19.17 -3.85 14.99
C ARG A 176 -18.86 -2.38 14.76
N ALA A 177 -19.62 -1.76 13.89
CA ALA A 177 -19.33 -0.41 13.40
C ALA A 177 -19.28 0.65 14.52
N ASP A 178 -20.13 0.54 15.53
CA ASP A 178 -20.16 1.41 16.69
C ASP A 178 -18.94 1.25 17.59
N GLU A 179 -18.53 0.02 17.88
CA GLU A 179 -17.33 -0.28 18.66
C GLU A 179 -16.05 0.18 17.94
N ILE A 180 -16.01 0.02 16.61
CA ILE A 180 -14.88 0.48 15.80
C ILE A 180 -14.82 2.00 15.71
N ALA A 181 -15.96 2.66 15.62
CA ALA A 181 -16.00 4.13 15.67
C ALA A 181 -15.51 4.66 17.02
N GLU A 182 -15.87 4.01 18.13
CA GLU A 182 -15.37 4.36 19.46
C GLU A 182 -13.89 4.11 19.60
N LEU A 183 -13.39 2.96 19.11
CA LEU A 183 -11.96 2.63 19.07
C LEU A 183 -11.17 3.72 18.32
N CYS A 184 -11.65 4.11 17.13
CA CYS A 184 -11.00 5.15 16.33
C CYS A 184 -10.98 6.52 16.99
N ASN A 185 -11.97 6.83 17.81
CA ASN A 185 -11.99 8.08 18.60
C ASN A 185 -11.04 7.99 19.78
N THR A 186 -11.05 6.86 20.51
CA THR A 186 -10.24 6.67 21.71
C THR A 186 -8.74 6.60 21.41
N HIS A 187 -8.38 5.95 20.29
CA HIS A 187 -6.99 5.78 19.84
C HIS A 187 -6.72 6.59 18.57
N HIS A 188 -7.28 7.79 18.52
CA HIS A 188 -7.23 8.63 17.31
C HIS A 188 -5.79 8.86 16.81
N THR A 189 -4.85 9.15 17.70
CA THR A 189 -3.47 9.47 17.33
C THR A 189 -2.80 8.31 16.61
N GLU A 190 -2.95 7.09 17.12
CA GLU A 190 -2.34 5.90 16.55
C GLU A 190 -3.02 5.47 15.25
N ILE A 191 -4.35 5.53 15.23
CA ILE A 191 -5.15 5.10 14.07
C ILE A 191 -5.07 6.11 12.93
N ALA A 192 -5.01 7.41 13.23
CA ALA A 192 -4.94 8.44 12.21
C ALA A 192 -3.61 8.47 11.43
N LEU A 193 -2.56 7.82 11.91
CA LEU A 193 -1.37 7.55 11.12
C LEU A 193 -1.72 6.81 9.81
N PHE A 194 -2.61 5.82 9.88
CA PHE A 194 -3.04 5.08 8.69
C PHE A 194 -3.89 5.94 7.75
N TYR A 195 -4.72 6.86 8.28
CA TYR A 195 -5.43 7.85 7.46
C TYR A 195 -4.45 8.77 6.72
N TYR A 196 -3.45 9.26 7.43
CA TYR A 196 -2.40 10.11 6.89
C TYR A 196 -1.65 9.42 5.75
N LEU A 197 -1.23 8.17 5.94
CA LEU A 197 -0.51 7.39 4.92
C LEU A 197 -1.38 7.14 3.69
N GLN A 198 -2.62 6.72 3.87
CA GLN A 198 -3.53 6.46 2.75
C GLN A 198 -3.88 7.73 1.98
N TYR A 199 -3.98 8.87 2.65
CA TYR A 199 -4.17 10.16 2.00
C TYR A 199 -3.00 10.53 1.08
N HIS A 200 -1.77 10.39 1.58
CA HIS A 200 -0.57 10.66 0.78
C HIS A 200 -0.42 9.67 -0.39
N LEU A 201 -0.65 8.39 -0.16
CA LEU A 201 -0.65 7.36 -1.21
C LEU A 201 -1.66 7.66 -2.31
N HIS A 202 -2.90 8.00 -1.91
CA HIS A 202 -3.95 8.38 -2.86
C HIS A 202 -3.54 9.58 -3.72
N ARG A 203 -3.00 10.63 -3.11
CA ARG A 203 -2.54 11.83 -3.84
C ARG A 203 -1.42 11.50 -4.82
N GLN A 204 -0.44 10.71 -4.39
CA GLN A 204 0.70 10.33 -5.23
C GLN A 204 0.26 9.47 -6.41
N LEU A 205 -0.58 8.46 -6.19
CA LEU A 205 -1.11 7.61 -7.27
C LEU A 205 -1.99 8.41 -8.24
N LEU A 206 -2.84 9.30 -7.73
CA LEU A 206 -3.66 10.19 -8.56
C LEU A 206 -2.78 11.10 -9.43
N ALA A 207 -1.72 11.66 -8.85
CA ALA A 207 -0.78 12.50 -9.60
C ALA A 207 -0.08 11.71 -10.71
N VAL A 208 0.42 10.51 -10.43
CA VAL A 208 1.08 9.65 -11.43
C VAL A 208 0.11 9.19 -12.52
N SER A 209 -1.11 8.79 -12.17
CA SER A 209 -2.11 8.36 -13.16
C SER A 209 -2.56 9.51 -14.06
N THR A 210 -2.69 10.71 -13.49
CA THR A 210 -2.99 11.93 -14.24
C THR A 210 -1.84 12.29 -15.18
N TYR A 211 -0.61 12.22 -14.69
CA TYR A 211 0.60 12.47 -15.46
C TYR A 211 0.71 11.49 -16.65
N ALA A 212 0.51 10.19 -16.43
CA ALA A 212 0.52 9.18 -17.48
C ALA A 212 -0.50 9.51 -18.58
N ARG A 213 -1.73 9.85 -18.20
CA ARG A 213 -2.81 10.21 -19.13
C ARG A 213 -2.47 11.45 -19.95
N GLN A 214 -1.91 12.49 -19.32
CA GLN A 214 -1.50 13.72 -19.99
C GLN A 214 -0.38 13.48 -21.02
N HIS A 215 0.45 12.44 -20.81
CA HIS A 215 1.54 12.06 -21.70
C HIS A 215 1.20 10.92 -22.67
N GLY A 216 -0.09 10.55 -22.77
CA GLY A 216 -0.57 9.53 -23.70
C GLY A 216 -0.13 8.11 -23.36
N VAL A 217 0.17 7.84 -22.08
CA VAL A 217 0.50 6.51 -21.57
C VAL A 217 -0.67 6.00 -20.73
N ILE A 218 -1.10 4.77 -21.01
CA ILE A 218 -2.12 4.07 -20.25
C ILE A 218 -1.42 3.38 -19.08
N LEU A 219 -1.73 3.78 -17.86
CA LEU A 219 -1.37 3.03 -16.67
C LEU A 219 -2.44 1.95 -16.47
N LYS A 220 -2.06 0.69 -16.70
CA LYS A 220 -2.92 -0.47 -16.51
C LYS A 220 -2.63 -1.08 -15.15
N GLY A 221 -3.60 -0.99 -14.24
CA GLY A 221 -3.54 -1.67 -12.95
C GLY A 221 -3.74 -3.17 -13.07
N ASP A 222 -3.54 -3.84 -11.97
CA ASP A 222 -3.90 -5.24 -11.73
C ASP A 222 -4.65 -5.32 -10.41
N ILE A 223 -5.47 -6.35 -10.26
CA ILE A 223 -6.24 -6.58 -9.04
C ILE A 223 -5.91 -7.97 -8.48
N PRO A 224 -5.88 -8.14 -7.15
CA PRO A 224 -5.81 -9.47 -6.54
C PRO A 224 -7.02 -10.31 -6.97
N ILE A 225 -6.80 -11.58 -7.32
CA ILE A 225 -7.89 -12.50 -7.73
C ILE A 225 -8.81 -12.81 -6.54
N GLY A 226 -8.23 -12.86 -5.34
CA GLY A 226 -8.96 -13.09 -4.10
C GLY A 226 -8.46 -12.18 -3.00
N ILE A 227 -9.04 -12.33 -1.83
CA ILE A 227 -8.59 -11.66 -0.61
C ILE A 227 -8.08 -12.68 0.40
N SER A 228 -7.21 -12.24 1.29
CA SER A 228 -6.83 -13.06 2.44
C SER A 228 -8.03 -13.32 3.35
N ARG A 229 -8.09 -14.51 3.94
CA ARG A 229 -9.07 -14.82 5.02
C ARG A 229 -8.91 -13.93 6.24
N CYS A 230 -7.75 -13.32 6.38
CA CYS A 230 -7.41 -12.37 7.43
C CYS A 230 -7.48 -10.92 6.93
N SER A 231 -8.22 -10.63 5.85
CA SER A 231 -8.35 -9.28 5.29
C SER A 231 -9.36 -8.42 6.06
N VAL A 232 -9.25 -7.12 5.86
CA VAL A 232 -10.20 -6.13 6.37
C VAL A 232 -11.62 -6.45 5.91
N GLU A 233 -11.80 -6.75 4.63
CA GLU A 233 -13.11 -7.03 4.06
C GLU A 233 -13.70 -8.35 4.58
N ALA A 234 -12.86 -9.37 4.81
CA ALA A 234 -13.31 -10.61 5.44
C ALA A 234 -13.76 -10.41 6.90
N TRP A 235 -13.17 -9.43 7.59
CA TRP A 235 -13.55 -9.04 8.94
C TRP A 235 -14.78 -8.14 8.97
N ALA A 236 -14.81 -7.08 8.14
CA ALA A 236 -15.86 -6.08 8.17
C ALA A 236 -17.15 -6.53 7.42
N GLU A 237 -16.98 -7.28 6.33
CA GLU A 237 -18.06 -7.64 5.41
C GLU A 237 -18.07 -9.16 5.08
N PRO A 238 -18.02 -10.06 6.09
CA PRO A 238 -17.84 -11.50 5.88
C PRO A 238 -18.95 -12.14 5.02
N HIS A 239 -20.13 -11.52 4.94
CA HIS A 239 -21.26 -12.04 4.19
C HIS A 239 -21.06 -12.03 2.66
N TYR A 240 -20.08 -11.28 2.15
CA TYR A 240 -19.72 -11.33 0.73
C TYR A 240 -18.79 -12.49 0.37
N PHE A 241 -18.25 -13.20 1.36
CA PHE A 241 -17.21 -14.19 1.14
C PHE A 241 -17.60 -15.58 1.64
N ASN A 242 -17.24 -16.62 0.88
CA ASN A 242 -17.34 -17.99 1.37
C ASN A 242 -16.14 -18.30 2.28
N MET A 243 -16.25 -17.98 3.55
CA MET A 243 -15.18 -18.20 4.54
C MET A 243 -14.83 -19.67 4.76
N ASN A 244 -15.71 -20.61 4.33
CA ASN A 244 -15.47 -22.06 4.43
C ASN A 244 -14.89 -22.66 3.13
N GLY A 245 -14.79 -21.87 2.08
CA GLY A 245 -14.23 -22.23 0.79
C GLY A 245 -12.88 -21.59 0.53
N GLN A 246 -12.25 -22.00 -0.54
CA GLN A 246 -10.99 -21.45 -1.04
C GLN A 246 -11.02 -21.47 -2.56
N ALA A 247 -10.52 -20.42 -3.17
CA ALA A 247 -10.31 -20.37 -4.61
C ALA A 247 -9.16 -21.31 -5.00
N GLY A 248 -9.15 -21.76 -6.24
CA GLY A 248 -8.12 -22.61 -6.75
C GLY A 248 -8.30 -22.88 -8.24
N ALA A 249 -7.36 -23.63 -8.84
CA ALA A 249 -7.45 -24.13 -10.19
C ALA A 249 -7.41 -25.65 -10.22
N PRO A 250 -8.14 -26.30 -11.16
CA PRO A 250 -8.03 -27.74 -11.37
C PRO A 250 -6.61 -28.11 -11.86
N PRO A 251 -6.25 -29.40 -11.81
CA PRO A 251 -5.02 -29.89 -12.40
C PRO A 251 -4.86 -29.47 -13.87
N ASP A 252 -3.65 -29.04 -14.23
CA ASP A 252 -3.25 -28.67 -15.58
C ASP A 252 -1.84 -29.19 -15.88
N ASP A 253 -1.30 -28.86 -17.05
CA ASP A 253 0.06 -29.28 -17.47
C ASP A 253 1.19 -28.69 -16.60
N PHE A 254 0.92 -27.62 -15.83
CA PHE A 254 1.88 -26.95 -14.95
C PHE A 254 1.72 -27.37 -13.49
N SER A 255 0.54 -27.80 -13.08
CA SER A 255 0.24 -28.22 -11.72
C SER A 255 -0.61 -29.49 -11.71
N VAL A 256 0.05 -30.64 -11.59
CA VAL A 256 -0.59 -31.98 -11.62
C VAL A 256 -1.66 -32.15 -10.52
N ASN A 257 -1.50 -31.47 -9.39
CA ASN A 257 -2.42 -31.55 -8.25
C ASN A 257 -3.44 -30.39 -8.20
N GLY A 258 -3.43 -29.54 -9.23
CA GLY A 258 -4.17 -28.27 -9.18
C GLY A 258 -3.53 -27.27 -8.23
N GLN A 259 -4.23 -26.14 -7.97
CA GLN A 259 -3.75 -25.06 -7.11
C GLN A 259 -4.83 -24.69 -6.11
N ASN A 260 -4.43 -24.36 -4.90
CA ASN A 260 -5.22 -23.69 -3.87
C ASN A 260 -4.66 -22.29 -3.66
N TRP A 261 -5.53 -21.30 -3.68
CA TRP A 261 -5.16 -19.90 -3.56
C TRP A 261 -5.71 -19.25 -2.29
#